data_b52cd0f682259cae2b7f3f11fb90cad5
#
_entry.id   b52cd0f682259cae2b7f3f11fb90cad5
#
_cell.length_a   1.000
_cell.length_b   1.000
_cell.length_c   1.000
_cell.angle_alpha   90.00
_cell.angle_beta   90.00
_cell.angle_gamma   90.00
#
_symmetry.space_group_name_H-M   'P 1'
#
loop_
_entity.id
_entity.type
_entity.pdbx_description
1 polymer ?
#
loop_
_entity_poly.entity_id
_entity_poly.type
_entity_poly.pdbx_seq_one_letter_code
_entity_poly.pdbx_strand_id
1 'polypeptide(L)'
;MTHEEFEKAAGYWKKKDAAGKKMDRGTLTAAMETYIQAHNTCALATGAGTFVRCTPIEYSWHDGAFWIFSEGGLKFFALERNKNVCLAIYDPYEGFGKLNGMQVTGTVEIVEPFCNEYLKAATFKKIPLEALMKLPSPIHLIKMTPKHIDFLSSAFQKQGFDCRQSMEF
;
A
#
# COMPACT_ATOMS: atom_id res chain seq x y z
N MET A 1 30.79 -2.08 -0.75
CA MET A 1 30.08 -3.38 -0.72
C MET A 1 30.24 -4.05 -2.06
N THR A 2 30.60 -5.33 -2.05
CA THR A 2 30.63 -6.18 -3.24
C THR A 2 29.20 -6.58 -3.66
N HIS A 3 29.02 -7.14 -4.86
CA HIS A 3 27.73 -7.67 -5.31
C HIS A 3 27.17 -8.73 -4.34
N GLU A 4 28.04 -9.64 -3.87
CA GLU A 4 27.68 -10.67 -2.91
C GLU A 4 27.19 -10.09 -1.55
N GLU A 5 27.82 -9.01 -1.08
CA GLU A 5 27.39 -8.31 0.14
C GLU A 5 26.02 -7.65 -0.04
N PHE A 6 25.72 -7.08 -1.22
CA PHE A 6 24.39 -6.56 -1.56
C PHE A 6 23.33 -7.66 -1.58
N GLU A 7 23.60 -8.79 -2.23
CA GLU A 7 22.68 -9.94 -2.27
C GLU A 7 22.41 -10.51 -0.87
N LYS A 8 23.46 -10.64 -0.04
CA LYS A 8 23.33 -11.07 1.33
C LYS A 8 22.48 -10.12 2.17
N ALA A 9 22.69 -8.82 2.02
CA ALA A 9 21.92 -7.79 2.72
C ALA A 9 20.44 -7.80 2.27
N ALA A 10 20.19 -7.88 0.96
CA ALA A 10 18.84 -7.98 0.40
C ALA A 10 18.09 -9.25 0.86
N GLY A 11 18.81 -10.37 0.98
CA GLY A 11 18.25 -11.65 1.44
C GLY A 11 18.07 -11.79 2.96
N TYR A 12 18.51 -10.80 3.74
CA TYR A 12 18.52 -10.89 5.22
C TYR A 12 17.16 -11.20 5.81
N TRP A 13 16.16 -10.41 5.46
CA TRP A 13 14.81 -10.59 5.98
C TRP A 13 14.13 -11.84 5.46
N LYS A 14 14.35 -12.23 4.21
CA LYS A 14 13.79 -13.47 3.65
C LYS A 14 14.23 -14.69 4.46
N LYS A 15 15.52 -14.76 4.84
CA LYS A 15 16.05 -15.85 5.66
C LYS A 15 15.48 -15.85 7.07
N LYS A 16 15.40 -14.68 7.68
CA LYS A 16 14.86 -14.52 9.04
C LYS A 16 13.37 -14.85 9.10
N ASP A 17 12.61 -14.36 8.13
CA ASP A 17 11.18 -14.60 8.03
C ASP A 17 10.82 -16.07 7.77
N ALA A 18 11.65 -16.81 7.03
CA ALA A 18 11.45 -18.24 6.79
C ALA A 18 11.56 -19.09 8.07
N ALA A 19 12.35 -18.65 9.06
CA ALA A 19 12.53 -19.32 10.34
C ALA A 19 11.59 -18.80 11.44
N GLY A 20 10.82 -17.76 11.14
CA GLY A 20 10.02 -17.04 12.11
C GLY A 20 8.69 -17.71 12.44
N LYS A 21 8.14 -17.37 13.63
CA LYS A 21 6.83 -17.84 14.05
C LYS A 21 5.73 -17.00 13.39
N LYS A 22 5.01 -17.60 12.47
CA LYS A 22 3.97 -16.96 11.64
C LYS A 22 2.58 -17.13 12.24
N MET A 23 1.74 -16.13 11.98
CA MET A 23 0.30 -16.21 12.20
C MET A 23 -0.34 -17.09 11.12
N ASP A 24 -1.49 -17.69 11.45
CA ASP A 24 -2.36 -18.24 10.41
C ASP A 24 -2.91 -17.12 9.50
N ARG A 25 -3.31 -17.51 8.29
CA ARG A 25 -3.74 -16.55 7.27
C ARG A 25 -4.94 -15.70 7.71
N GLY A 26 -5.91 -16.29 8.42
CA GLY A 26 -7.12 -15.59 8.86
C GLY A 26 -6.83 -14.52 9.89
N THR A 27 -6.04 -14.86 10.92
CA THR A 27 -5.59 -13.92 11.96
C THR A 27 -4.77 -12.78 11.37
N LEU A 28 -3.85 -13.11 10.45
CA LEU A 28 -3.02 -12.10 9.80
C LEU A 28 -3.85 -11.17 8.91
N THR A 29 -4.80 -11.70 8.12
CA THR A 29 -5.70 -10.90 7.30
C THR A 29 -6.49 -9.91 8.14
N ALA A 30 -7.09 -10.36 9.24
CA ALA A 30 -7.86 -9.49 10.14
C ALA A 30 -6.99 -8.38 10.75
N ALA A 31 -5.76 -8.69 11.15
CA ALA A 31 -4.81 -7.71 11.68
C ALA A 31 -4.42 -6.67 10.62
N MET A 32 -4.13 -7.11 9.38
CA MET A 32 -3.81 -6.23 8.25
C MET A 32 -4.97 -5.31 7.90
N GLU A 33 -6.18 -5.84 7.75
CA GLU A 33 -7.37 -5.03 7.44
C GLU A 33 -7.66 -4.01 8.53
N THR A 34 -7.55 -4.41 9.80
CA THR A 34 -7.71 -3.49 10.93
C THR A 34 -6.72 -2.33 10.85
N TYR A 35 -5.44 -2.63 10.55
CA TYR A 35 -4.41 -1.61 10.44
C TYR A 35 -4.63 -0.69 9.22
N ILE A 36 -4.95 -1.25 8.06
CA ILE A 36 -5.25 -0.49 6.85
C ILE A 36 -6.44 0.46 7.06
N GLN A 37 -7.51 -0.01 7.72
CA GLN A 37 -8.73 0.77 7.97
C GLN A 37 -8.54 1.84 9.06
N ALA A 38 -7.59 1.64 9.98
CA ALA A 38 -7.26 2.64 11.00
C ALA A 38 -6.50 3.85 10.43
N HIS A 39 -6.00 3.75 9.19
CA HIS A 39 -5.26 4.79 8.48
C HIS A 39 -6.01 5.20 7.22
N ASN A 40 -5.68 6.35 6.70
CA ASN A 40 -6.24 6.87 5.45
C ASN A 40 -5.18 7.50 4.53
N THR A 41 -3.93 7.51 4.94
CA THR A 41 -2.80 8.08 4.19
C THR A 41 -1.67 7.09 4.06
N CYS A 42 -0.97 7.16 2.94
CA CYS A 42 0.20 6.33 2.66
C CYS A 42 1.26 7.13 1.90
N ALA A 43 2.45 6.58 1.82
CA ALA A 43 3.48 7.01 0.90
C ALA A 43 3.47 6.08 -0.32
N LEU A 44 2.96 6.56 -1.46
CA LEU A 44 2.89 5.80 -2.71
C LEU A 44 4.18 5.97 -3.51
N ALA A 45 4.97 4.91 -3.63
CA ALA A 45 6.16 4.85 -4.45
C ALA A 45 5.83 4.40 -5.88
N THR A 46 6.31 5.18 -6.86
CA THR A 46 6.18 4.92 -8.29
C THR A 46 7.54 5.10 -8.96
N GLY A 47 7.85 4.34 -9.99
CA GLY A 47 9.13 4.45 -10.67
C GLY A 47 9.10 3.91 -12.10
N ALA A 48 9.92 4.50 -12.98
CA ALA A 48 10.12 4.04 -14.35
C ALA A 48 11.52 4.45 -14.85
N GLY A 49 12.36 3.48 -15.18
CA GLY A 49 13.78 3.73 -15.52
C GLY A 49 14.51 4.40 -14.36
N THR A 50 15.10 5.56 -14.62
CA THR A 50 15.82 6.36 -13.61
C THR A 50 14.88 7.27 -12.78
N PHE A 51 13.60 7.37 -13.17
CA PHE A 51 12.63 8.21 -12.45
C PHE A 51 12.05 7.44 -11.28
N VAL A 52 12.13 8.04 -10.09
CA VAL A 52 11.52 7.53 -8.85
C VAL A 52 10.76 8.65 -8.17
N ARG A 53 9.56 8.35 -7.70
CA ARG A 53 8.76 9.29 -6.92
C ARG A 53 8.08 8.59 -5.75
N CYS A 54 8.09 9.25 -4.59
CA CYS A 54 7.30 8.88 -3.43
C CYS A 54 6.31 10.03 -3.15
N THR A 55 5.02 9.72 -3.11
CA THR A 55 3.95 10.72 -2.96
C THR A 55 3.15 10.41 -1.71
N PRO A 56 3.14 11.29 -0.68
CA PRO A 56 2.14 11.22 0.39
C PRO A 56 0.75 11.41 -0.22
N ILE A 57 -0.16 10.48 0.02
CA ILE A 57 -1.48 10.51 -0.61
C ILE A 57 -2.52 9.81 0.26
N GLU A 58 -3.75 10.28 0.18
CA GLU A 58 -4.90 9.67 0.84
C GLU A 58 -5.39 8.45 0.05
N TYR A 59 -5.85 7.44 0.76
CA TYR A 59 -6.50 6.27 0.19
C TYR A 59 -7.79 5.91 0.92
N SER A 60 -8.63 5.12 0.27
CA SER A 60 -9.66 4.31 0.91
C SER A 60 -9.42 2.83 0.62
N TRP A 61 -9.82 1.95 1.54
CA TRP A 61 -9.70 0.50 1.42
C TRP A 61 -11.07 -0.14 1.38
N HIS A 62 -11.40 -0.78 0.29
CA HIS A 62 -12.60 -1.62 0.14
C HIS A 62 -12.43 -2.59 -1.02
N ASP A 63 -13.20 -3.66 -1.01
CA ASP A 63 -13.19 -4.69 -2.06
C ASP A 63 -11.79 -5.25 -2.35
N GLY A 64 -10.92 -5.36 -1.31
CA GLY A 64 -9.58 -5.91 -1.42
C GLY A 64 -8.59 -5.04 -2.19
N ALA A 65 -8.87 -3.74 -2.37
CA ALA A 65 -8.03 -2.80 -3.11
C ALA A 65 -7.89 -1.45 -2.40
N PHE A 66 -6.79 -0.76 -2.69
CA PHE A 66 -6.59 0.65 -2.33
C PHE A 66 -7.09 1.54 -3.45
N TRP A 67 -7.92 2.50 -3.11
CA TRP A 67 -8.55 3.44 -4.03
C TRP A 67 -8.08 4.84 -3.73
N ILE A 68 -7.47 5.49 -4.72
CA ILE A 68 -6.77 6.76 -4.57
C ILE A 68 -7.30 7.76 -5.61
N PHE A 69 -8.05 8.75 -5.16
CA PHE A 69 -8.42 9.89 -5.99
C PHE A 69 -7.26 10.87 -6.10
N SER A 70 -7.00 11.38 -7.30
CA SER A 70 -5.87 12.25 -7.58
C SER A 70 -6.15 13.22 -8.72
N GLU A 71 -5.86 14.50 -8.49
CA GLU A 71 -5.95 15.53 -9.53
C GLU A 71 -4.89 15.38 -10.62
N GLY A 72 -3.79 14.62 -10.37
CA GLY A 72 -2.69 14.47 -11.31
C GLY A 72 -1.32 14.41 -10.63
N GLY A 73 -0.30 14.91 -11.32
CA GLY A 73 1.06 15.04 -10.82
C GLY A 73 2.04 14.01 -11.38
N LEU A 74 3.31 14.18 -11.03
CA LEU A 74 4.43 13.44 -11.65
C LEU A 74 4.39 11.92 -11.45
N LYS A 75 3.61 11.39 -10.52
CA LYS A 75 3.41 9.95 -10.39
C LYS A 75 2.84 9.31 -11.66
N PHE A 76 1.99 10.04 -12.42
CA PHE A 76 1.41 9.53 -13.67
C PHE A 76 2.44 9.31 -14.76
N PHE A 77 3.55 10.07 -14.76
CA PHE A 77 4.67 9.82 -15.67
C PHE A 77 5.26 8.42 -15.47
N ALA A 78 5.40 7.98 -14.22
CA ALA A 78 5.84 6.63 -13.94
C ALA A 78 4.75 5.60 -14.21
N LEU A 79 3.50 5.86 -13.79
CA LEU A 79 2.38 4.93 -13.94
C LEU A 79 1.98 4.63 -15.38
N GLU A 80 2.28 5.53 -16.33
CA GLU A 80 2.13 5.26 -17.75
C GLU A 80 3.00 4.07 -18.22
N ARG A 81 4.24 4.00 -17.71
CA ARG A 81 5.30 3.08 -18.13
C ARG A 81 5.43 1.85 -17.26
N ASN A 82 5.09 1.96 -15.98
CA ASN A 82 5.23 0.89 -15.00
C ASN A 82 4.03 0.89 -14.05
N LYS A 83 3.29 -0.21 -14.07
CA LYS A 83 2.10 -0.40 -13.22
C LYS A 83 2.44 -1.00 -11.84
N ASN A 84 3.67 -1.46 -11.64
CA ASN A 84 4.09 -1.95 -10.33
C ASN A 84 4.39 -0.78 -9.40
N VAL A 85 3.82 -0.85 -8.21
CA VAL A 85 3.95 0.19 -7.18
C VAL A 85 4.19 -0.44 -5.82
N CYS A 86 4.66 0.38 -4.90
CA CYS A 86 4.69 0.04 -3.49
C CYS A 86 4.08 1.20 -2.70
N LEU A 87 3.23 0.89 -1.72
CA LEU A 87 2.78 1.88 -0.76
C LEU A 87 3.25 1.50 0.65
N ALA A 88 3.52 2.51 1.46
CA ALA A 88 3.86 2.36 2.86
C ALA A 88 2.84 3.08 3.73
N ILE A 89 2.28 2.34 4.70
CA ILE A 89 1.45 2.87 5.78
C ILE A 89 2.27 2.69 7.05
N TYR A 90 2.44 3.73 7.87
CA TYR A 90 3.30 3.64 9.04
C TYR A 90 2.88 4.63 10.13
N ASP A 91 3.11 4.23 11.37
CA ASP A 91 2.97 5.10 12.53
C ASP A 91 4.26 5.90 12.76
N PRO A 92 4.19 7.05 13.46
CA PRO A 92 5.38 7.74 13.92
C PRO A 92 6.28 6.82 14.75
N TYR A 93 7.61 7.00 14.61
CA TYR A 93 8.55 6.21 15.38
C TYR A 93 8.54 6.64 16.86
N GLU A 94 8.15 5.71 17.73
CA GLU A 94 8.12 5.90 19.19
C GLU A 94 9.01 4.90 19.95
N GLY A 95 10.00 4.33 19.29
CA GLY A 95 10.93 3.34 19.85
C GLY A 95 10.66 1.90 19.36
N PHE A 96 11.66 1.02 19.54
CA PHE A 96 11.61 -0.36 19.01
C PHE A 96 10.43 -1.21 19.53
N GLY A 97 9.95 -0.92 20.74
CA GLY A 97 8.79 -1.63 21.32
C GLY A 97 7.43 -1.19 20.78
N LYS A 98 7.39 -0.16 19.92
CA LYS A 98 6.17 0.44 19.35
C LYS A 98 6.21 0.57 17.83
N LEU A 99 7.05 -0.23 17.17
CA LEU A 99 7.11 -0.24 15.71
C LEU A 99 5.80 -0.74 15.13
N ASN A 100 5.29 -0.01 14.15
CA ASN A 100 4.10 -0.39 13.43
C ASN A 100 4.14 0.19 12.01
N GLY A 101 4.06 -0.66 11.00
CA GLY A 101 4.14 -0.22 9.61
C GLY A 101 3.97 -1.36 8.62
N MET A 102 3.44 -1.02 7.46
CA MET A 102 3.10 -1.96 6.41
C MET A 102 3.66 -1.49 5.09
N GLN A 103 4.27 -2.41 4.34
CA GLN A 103 4.65 -2.21 2.95
C GLN A 103 3.77 -3.10 2.08
N VAL A 104 3.12 -2.51 1.10
CA VAL A 104 2.24 -3.22 0.17
C VAL A 104 2.78 -3.06 -1.24
N THR A 105 3.24 -4.13 -1.85
CA THR A 105 3.55 -4.16 -3.28
C THR A 105 2.35 -4.68 -4.07
N GLY A 106 2.13 -4.11 -5.24
CA GLY A 106 1.01 -4.50 -6.08
C GLY A 106 1.04 -3.81 -7.44
N THR A 107 -0.06 -3.90 -8.13
CA THR A 107 -0.23 -3.27 -9.43
C THR A 107 -1.34 -2.26 -9.41
N VAL A 108 -1.23 -1.22 -10.24
CA VAL A 108 -2.28 -0.21 -10.39
C VAL A 108 -2.92 -0.26 -11.77
N GLU A 109 -4.18 0.12 -11.79
CA GLU A 109 -4.92 0.51 -12.99
C GLU A 109 -5.51 1.91 -12.79
N ILE A 110 -5.62 2.65 -13.87
CA ILE A 110 -6.33 3.94 -13.89
C ILE A 110 -7.75 3.65 -14.31
N VAL A 111 -8.65 3.87 -13.38
CA VAL A 111 -10.08 3.58 -13.59
C VAL A 111 -10.70 4.68 -14.44
N GLU A 112 -11.50 4.29 -15.45
CA GLU A 112 -12.18 5.23 -16.34
C GLU A 112 -13.14 6.13 -15.55
N PRO A 113 -13.06 7.46 -15.69
CA PRO A 113 -13.93 8.39 -14.99
C PRO A 113 -15.42 8.08 -15.26
N PHE A 114 -16.21 8.17 -14.19
CA PHE A 114 -17.66 7.98 -14.20
C PHE A 114 -18.16 6.58 -14.60
N CYS A 115 -17.28 5.58 -14.79
CA CYS A 115 -17.72 4.19 -14.92
C CYS A 115 -18.28 3.67 -13.57
N ASN A 116 -18.92 2.50 -13.57
CA ASN A 116 -19.55 1.95 -12.36
C ASN A 116 -18.57 1.79 -11.18
N GLU A 117 -17.33 1.41 -11.45
CA GLU A 117 -16.30 1.24 -10.44
C GLU A 117 -15.85 2.58 -9.83
N TYR A 118 -15.69 3.60 -10.67
CA TYR A 118 -15.41 4.97 -10.23
C TYR A 118 -16.52 5.52 -9.35
N LEU A 119 -17.79 5.34 -9.76
CA LEU A 119 -18.95 5.81 -9.02
C LEU A 119 -19.09 5.10 -7.66
N LYS A 120 -18.81 3.81 -7.59
CA LYS A 120 -18.77 3.05 -6.33
C LYS A 120 -17.71 3.59 -5.38
N ALA A 121 -16.48 3.81 -5.87
CA ALA A 121 -15.40 4.36 -5.05
C ALA A 121 -15.71 5.79 -4.55
N ALA A 122 -16.30 6.64 -5.40
CA ALA A 122 -16.73 7.97 -5.01
C ALA A 122 -17.83 7.93 -3.93
N THR A 123 -18.81 7.05 -4.10
CA THR A 123 -19.89 6.84 -3.12
C THR A 123 -19.33 6.33 -1.79
N PHE A 124 -18.43 5.34 -1.81
CA PHE A 124 -17.78 4.83 -0.60
C PHE A 124 -17.06 5.93 0.17
N LYS A 125 -16.35 6.80 -0.56
CA LYS A 125 -15.63 7.96 0.02
C LYS A 125 -16.55 9.13 0.35
N LYS A 126 -17.87 9.02 0.07
CA LYS A 126 -18.87 10.08 0.27
C LYS A 126 -18.54 11.36 -0.50
N ILE A 127 -17.94 11.26 -1.68
CA ILE A 127 -17.69 12.39 -2.56
C ILE A 127 -18.98 12.69 -3.33
N PRO A 128 -19.51 13.93 -3.27
CA PRO A 128 -20.70 14.30 -4.02
C PRO A 128 -20.45 14.20 -5.51
N LEU A 129 -21.17 13.35 -6.24
CA LEU A 129 -21.01 13.15 -7.68
C LEU A 129 -21.24 14.43 -8.47
N GLU A 130 -22.21 15.25 -8.07
CA GLU A 130 -22.45 16.55 -8.69
C GLU A 130 -21.24 17.50 -8.59
N ALA A 131 -20.47 17.41 -7.51
CA ALA A 131 -19.24 18.19 -7.36
C ALA A 131 -18.17 17.71 -8.33
N LEU A 132 -18.01 16.37 -8.48
CA LEU A 132 -17.07 15.78 -9.45
C LEU A 132 -17.42 16.15 -10.90
N MET A 133 -18.71 16.15 -11.26
CA MET A 133 -19.19 16.49 -12.60
C MET A 133 -19.02 17.99 -12.96
N LYS A 134 -18.91 18.86 -11.96
CA LYS A 134 -18.69 20.31 -12.16
C LYS A 134 -17.23 20.70 -12.31
N LEU A 135 -16.31 19.76 -12.09
CA LEU A 135 -14.89 20.02 -12.26
C LEU A 135 -14.53 20.21 -13.74
N PRO A 136 -13.60 21.11 -14.06
CA PRO A 136 -13.16 21.35 -15.44
C PRO A 136 -12.50 20.12 -16.07
N SER A 137 -11.98 19.20 -15.25
CA SER A 137 -11.44 17.89 -15.66
C SER A 137 -11.79 16.87 -14.60
N PRO A 138 -12.08 15.61 -14.99
CA PRO A 138 -12.32 14.54 -14.05
C PRO A 138 -11.11 14.31 -13.14
N ILE A 139 -11.34 14.03 -11.86
CA ILE A 139 -10.30 13.54 -10.96
C ILE A 139 -9.97 12.09 -11.35
N HIS A 140 -8.69 11.78 -11.46
CA HIS A 140 -8.25 10.42 -11.76
C HIS A 140 -8.49 9.51 -10.55
N LEU A 141 -8.89 8.28 -10.80
CA LEU A 141 -8.97 7.24 -9.80
C LEU A 141 -7.93 6.16 -10.10
N ILE A 142 -7.05 5.94 -9.13
CA ILE A 142 -6.04 4.88 -9.17
C ILE A 142 -6.55 3.76 -8.27
N LYS A 143 -6.74 2.56 -8.83
CA LYS A 143 -7.01 1.33 -8.08
C LYS A 143 -5.71 0.56 -7.96
N MET A 144 -5.28 0.27 -6.75
CA MET A 144 -4.10 -0.54 -6.48
C MET A 144 -4.52 -1.88 -5.88
N THR A 145 -4.22 -2.95 -6.60
CA THR A 145 -4.46 -4.33 -6.17
C THR A 145 -3.19 -4.88 -5.52
N PRO A 146 -3.24 -5.25 -4.23
CA PRO A 146 -2.11 -5.86 -3.53
C PRO A 146 -1.70 -7.19 -4.18
N LYS A 147 -0.39 -7.47 -4.17
CA LYS A 147 0.19 -8.77 -4.49
C LYS A 147 0.92 -9.37 -3.30
N HIS A 148 1.59 -8.51 -2.54
CA HIS A 148 2.33 -8.91 -1.36
C HIS A 148 2.26 -7.81 -0.30
N ILE A 149 2.10 -8.21 0.95
CA ILE A 149 2.14 -7.32 2.12
C ILE A 149 3.21 -7.82 3.08
N ASP A 150 4.10 -6.90 3.51
CA ASP A 150 4.94 -7.04 4.68
C ASP A 150 4.38 -6.16 5.80
N PHE A 151 4.04 -6.77 6.93
CA PHE A 151 3.51 -6.06 8.09
C PHE A 151 4.44 -6.23 9.30
N LEU A 152 5.03 -5.13 9.75
CA LEU A 152 5.84 -5.05 10.95
C LEU A 152 4.99 -4.48 12.08
N SER A 153 4.80 -5.24 13.16
CA SER A 153 4.16 -4.75 14.38
C SER A 153 4.82 -5.34 15.62
N SER A 154 5.29 -4.49 16.52
CA SER A 154 5.84 -4.92 17.81
C SER A 154 4.79 -5.60 18.69
N ALA A 155 3.50 -5.33 18.46
CA ALA A 155 2.40 -5.97 19.21
C ALA A 155 2.29 -7.48 18.95
N PHE A 156 2.77 -7.98 17.83
CA PHE A 156 2.74 -9.42 17.51
C PHE A 156 3.57 -10.26 18.45
N GLN A 157 4.67 -9.71 19.01
CA GLN A 157 5.47 -10.40 20.02
C GLN A 157 4.69 -10.73 21.29
N LYS A 158 3.79 -9.84 21.71
CA LYS A 158 2.93 -10.08 22.88
C LYS A 158 1.93 -11.22 22.65
N GLN A 159 1.65 -11.53 21.38
CA GLN A 159 0.80 -12.64 20.96
C GLN A 159 1.61 -13.92 20.68
N GLY A 160 2.94 -13.88 20.88
CA GLY A 160 3.84 -15.00 20.71
C GLY A 160 4.25 -15.25 19.25
N PHE A 161 4.13 -14.27 18.36
CA PHE A 161 4.57 -14.32 16.96
C PHE A 161 5.77 -13.40 16.72
N ASP A 162 6.44 -13.57 15.59
CA ASP A 162 7.46 -12.60 15.18
C ASP A 162 6.82 -11.26 14.79
N CYS A 163 7.55 -10.16 15.06
CA CYS A 163 7.07 -8.82 14.72
C CYS A 163 6.75 -8.64 13.24
N ARG A 164 7.48 -9.34 12.35
CA ARG A 164 7.30 -9.24 10.92
C ARG A 164 6.49 -10.41 10.39
N GLN A 165 5.37 -10.11 9.79
CA GLN A 165 4.48 -11.05 9.11
C GLN A 165 4.37 -10.65 7.65
N SER A 166 4.13 -11.60 6.77
CA SER A 166 3.97 -11.34 5.34
C SER A 166 2.89 -12.20 4.73
N MET A 167 2.23 -11.71 3.69
CA MET A 167 1.18 -12.43 2.99
C MET A 167 1.24 -12.15 1.49
N GLU A 168 1.05 -13.22 0.70
CA GLU A 168 0.79 -13.16 -0.75
C GLU A 168 -0.71 -13.22 -1.03
N PHE A 169 -1.17 -12.49 -2.08
CA PHE A 169 -2.58 -12.42 -2.52
C PHE A 169 -2.82 -13.24 -3.78
#